data_099d0f04501d005010e1b4a38c3d1d7a
#
_entry.id   099d0f04501d005010e1b4a38c3d1d7a
#
_cell.length_a   1.000
_cell.length_b   1.000
_cell.length_c   1.000
_cell.angle_alpha   90.00
_cell.angle_beta   90.00
_cell.angle_gamma   90.00
#
_symmetry.space_group_name_H-M   'P 1'
#
loop_
_entity.id
_entity.type
_entity.pdbx_description
1 polymer ?
#
loop_
_entity_poly.entity_id
_entity_poly.type
_entity_poly.pdbx_seq_one_letter_code
_entity_poly.pdbx_strand_id
1 'polypeptide(L)'
;DSRFKDFYCTGTNLNKQETQVFSRFSTPDLPITTAVRISVAIPFYYQPVFLDSNFRQLLKPQKNDYYQIMVDGGIMANYPITIFDTCLDNCNKPLSCEHLSRNNQTLGIKLERPEQIIADLSMNGATAPFEIKQFNQYTWAFGNLLMETLNRRNKNELEKGRTIFVSDGHLSPRVRKLKKKEKDLLIQNGIEGASIFFNKT
;
A
#
# COMPACT_ATOMS: atom_id res chain seq x y z
N ASP A 1 6.80 9.49 24.47
CA ASP A 1 8.16 8.99 24.63
C ASP A 1 8.90 9.13 23.30
N SER A 2 9.95 9.96 23.25
CA SER A 2 10.72 10.26 22.02
C SER A 2 11.46 9.06 21.40
N ARG A 3 11.54 7.94 22.11
CA ARG A 3 12.14 6.69 21.62
C ARG A 3 11.25 5.98 20.58
N PHE A 4 9.95 6.23 20.57
CA PHE A 4 9.01 5.61 19.65
C PHE A 4 8.58 6.62 18.59
N LYS A 5 8.51 6.14 17.35
CA LYS A 5 7.99 6.92 16.22
C LYS A 5 6.51 6.63 16.04
N ASP A 6 5.80 7.59 15.45
CA ASP A 6 4.41 7.39 15.09
C ASP A 6 4.31 6.34 14.00
N PHE A 7 3.35 5.44 14.16
CA PHE A 7 3.05 4.38 13.22
C PHE A 7 1.76 4.70 12.48
N TYR A 8 1.78 4.52 11.16
CA TYR A 8 0.62 4.66 10.29
C TYR A 8 0.52 3.42 9.41
N CYS A 9 -0.67 2.93 9.20
CA CYS A 9 -0.97 1.95 8.15
C CYS A 9 -2.37 2.18 7.60
N THR A 10 -2.65 1.55 6.45
CA THR A 10 -3.92 1.66 5.76
C THR A 10 -4.67 0.33 5.77
N GLY A 11 -5.98 0.43 5.74
CA GLY A 11 -6.90 -0.65 5.46
C GLY A 11 -8.00 -0.17 4.53
N THR A 12 -8.67 -1.08 3.85
CA THR A 12 -9.85 -0.78 3.04
C THR A 12 -11.10 -1.16 3.80
N ASN A 13 -11.99 -0.19 4.00
CA ASN A 13 -13.31 -0.41 4.58
C ASN A 13 -14.29 -0.79 3.47
N LEU A 14 -14.71 -2.05 3.42
CA LEU A 14 -15.60 -2.54 2.37
C LEU A 14 -17.04 -2.00 2.49
N ASN A 15 -17.50 -1.70 3.68
CA ASN A 15 -18.84 -1.15 3.87
C ASN A 15 -18.94 0.30 3.37
N LYS A 16 -17.89 1.09 3.62
CA LYS A 16 -17.83 2.51 3.25
C LYS A 16 -17.18 2.76 1.90
N GLN A 17 -16.53 1.76 1.31
CA GLN A 17 -15.77 1.85 0.05
C GLN A 17 -14.70 2.96 0.12
N GLU A 18 -14.00 3.03 1.25
CA GLU A 18 -12.98 4.05 1.48
C GLU A 18 -11.72 3.48 2.12
N THR A 19 -10.60 4.19 1.95
CA THR A 19 -9.36 3.92 2.68
C THR A 19 -9.48 4.42 4.11
N GLN A 20 -9.22 3.54 5.07
CA GLN A 20 -9.08 3.87 6.48
C GLN A 20 -7.60 3.98 6.85
N VAL A 21 -7.21 5.11 7.41
CA VAL A 21 -5.87 5.30 8.00
C VAL A 21 -5.93 4.97 9.48
N PHE A 22 -5.05 4.08 9.93
CA PHE A 22 -4.87 3.73 11.32
C PHE A 22 -3.62 4.42 11.88
N SER A 23 -3.79 5.16 12.95
CA SER A 23 -2.71 5.85 13.64
C SER A 23 -3.13 6.16 15.08
N ARG A 24 -2.19 6.61 15.91
CA ARG A 24 -2.52 7.07 17.26
C ARG A 24 -3.49 8.26 17.28
N PHE A 25 -3.59 9.00 16.17
CA PHE A 25 -4.47 10.17 16.07
C PHE A 25 -5.88 9.79 15.59
N SER A 26 -6.00 8.83 14.69
CA SER A 26 -7.30 8.43 14.11
C SER A 26 -7.97 7.29 14.88
N THR A 27 -7.17 6.38 15.45
CA THR A 27 -7.65 5.17 16.12
C THR A 27 -6.78 4.83 17.33
N PRO A 28 -6.74 5.71 18.37
CA PRO A 28 -5.80 5.60 19.49
C PRO A 28 -5.92 4.29 20.28
N ASP A 29 -7.15 3.75 20.37
CA ASP A 29 -7.44 2.55 21.16
C ASP A 29 -7.32 1.24 20.36
N LEU A 30 -7.06 1.32 19.03
CA LEU A 30 -6.88 0.13 18.20
C LEU A 30 -5.47 -0.44 18.42
N PRO A 31 -5.32 -1.71 18.83
CA PRO A 31 -4.02 -2.34 18.94
C PRO A 31 -3.26 -2.31 17.60
N ILE A 32 -1.97 -1.96 17.63
CA ILE A 32 -1.11 -1.94 16.43
C ILE A 32 -1.14 -3.29 15.71
N THR A 33 -1.17 -4.40 16.45
CA THR A 33 -1.28 -5.76 15.88
C THR A 33 -2.54 -5.95 15.06
N THR A 34 -3.66 -5.37 15.48
CA THR A 34 -4.93 -5.41 14.72
C THR A 34 -4.83 -4.55 13.47
N ALA A 35 -4.26 -3.34 13.57
CA ALA A 35 -4.05 -2.46 12.43
C ALA A 35 -3.14 -3.10 11.37
N VAL A 36 -2.02 -3.72 11.79
CA VAL A 36 -1.13 -4.48 10.90
C VAL A 36 -1.84 -5.67 10.28
N ARG A 37 -2.63 -6.42 11.06
CA ARG A 37 -3.41 -7.54 10.54
C ARG A 37 -4.40 -7.11 9.45
N ILE A 38 -5.06 -5.97 9.62
CA ILE A 38 -5.92 -5.40 8.59
C ILE A 38 -5.12 -5.06 7.34
N SER A 39 -3.99 -4.37 7.51
CA SER A 39 -3.17 -3.88 6.40
C SER A 39 -2.58 -4.99 5.51
N VAL A 40 -2.59 -6.24 5.97
CA VAL A 40 -2.13 -7.42 5.21
C VAL A 40 -3.25 -8.44 4.96
N ALA A 41 -4.49 -8.09 5.25
CA ALA A 41 -5.65 -8.98 5.08
C ALA A 41 -6.11 -9.03 3.61
N ILE A 42 -5.28 -9.59 2.73
CA ILE A 42 -5.56 -9.74 1.30
C ILE A 42 -6.85 -10.55 1.12
N PRO A 43 -7.87 -10.00 0.42
CA PRO A 43 -9.12 -10.71 0.17
C PRO A 43 -8.87 -12.07 -0.50
N PHE A 44 -9.70 -13.05 -0.14
CA PHE A 44 -9.64 -14.44 -0.57
C PHE A 44 -8.45 -15.25 -0.03
N TYR A 45 -7.38 -14.62 0.47
CA TYR A 45 -6.25 -15.30 1.14
C TYR A 45 -6.39 -15.30 2.66
N TYR A 46 -6.87 -14.20 3.22
CA TYR A 46 -7.04 -14.04 4.66
C TYR A 46 -8.46 -13.66 5.02
N GLN A 47 -8.86 -14.02 6.24
CA GLN A 47 -10.13 -13.56 6.79
C GLN A 47 -10.08 -12.04 7.00
N PRO A 48 -11.15 -11.32 6.61
CA PRO A 48 -11.27 -9.91 6.94
C PRO A 48 -11.30 -9.70 8.45
N VAL A 49 -11.02 -8.48 8.88
CA VAL A 49 -11.14 -8.08 10.27
C VAL A 49 -12.44 -7.30 10.44
N PHE A 50 -13.21 -7.65 11.46
CA PHE A 50 -14.46 -6.98 11.77
C PHE A 50 -14.20 -5.97 12.90
N LEU A 51 -14.63 -4.73 12.70
CA LEU A 51 -14.54 -3.66 13.70
C LEU A 51 -15.93 -3.11 14.01
N ASP A 52 -16.19 -2.77 15.26
CA ASP A 52 -17.37 -2.01 15.64
C ASP A 52 -17.23 -0.51 15.26
N SER A 53 -18.23 0.29 15.61
CA SER A 53 -18.23 1.75 15.38
C SER A 53 -17.11 2.49 16.14
N ASN A 54 -16.55 1.89 17.17
CA ASN A 54 -15.46 2.44 17.99
C ASN A 54 -14.10 1.85 17.65
N PHE A 55 -13.98 1.19 16.48
CA PHE A 55 -12.77 0.50 16.01
C PHE A 55 -12.29 -0.64 16.93
N ARG A 56 -13.17 -1.25 17.73
CA ARG A 56 -12.83 -2.43 18.51
C ARG A 56 -13.03 -3.68 17.66
N GLN A 57 -12.08 -4.61 17.75
CA GLN A 57 -12.16 -5.84 16.97
C GLN A 57 -13.25 -6.77 17.50
N LEU A 58 -14.11 -7.23 16.58
CA LEU A 58 -15.12 -8.26 16.82
C LEU A 58 -14.58 -9.60 16.26
N LEU A 59 -14.43 -10.59 17.12
CA LEU A 59 -13.94 -11.91 16.71
C LEU A 59 -14.99 -12.74 15.97
N LYS A 60 -16.25 -12.61 16.37
CA LYS A 60 -17.40 -13.33 15.79
C LYS A 60 -18.62 -12.38 15.80
N PRO A 61 -18.76 -11.52 14.78
CA PRO A 61 -19.91 -10.63 14.71
C PRO A 61 -21.21 -11.44 14.58
N GLN A 62 -22.24 -11.02 15.30
CA GLN A 62 -23.57 -11.62 15.23
C GLN A 62 -24.38 -10.98 14.10
N LYS A 63 -25.45 -11.64 13.63
CA LYS A 63 -26.25 -11.18 12.50
C LYS A 63 -26.81 -9.75 12.67
N ASN A 64 -27.06 -9.34 13.91
CA ASN A 64 -27.66 -8.03 14.24
C ASN A 64 -26.62 -6.99 14.68
N ASP A 65 -25.33 -7.35 14.74
CA ASP A 65 -24.27 -6.42 15.11
C ASP A 65 -23.99 -5.47 13.94
N TYR A 66 -23.79 -4.19 14.26
CA TYR A 66 -23.19 -3.28 13.30
C TYR A 66 -21.68 -3.47 13.31
N TYR A 67 -21.12 -3.79 12.17
CA TYR A 67 -19.67 -3.90 12.04
C TYR A 67 -19.19 -3.45 10.67
N GLN A 68 -17.93 -3.04 10.64
CA GLN A 68 -17.19 -2.67 9.45
C GLN A 68 -16.28 -3.82 9.05
N ILE A 69 -16.28 -4.17 7.78
CA ILE A 69 -15.44 -5.23 7.21
C ILE A 69 -14.17 -4.57 6.67
N MET A 70 -13.05 -4.88 7.33
CA MET A 70 -11.75 -4.33 7.00
C MET A 70 -10.88 -5.37 6.31
N VAL A 71 -10.27 -4.96 5.21
CA VAL A 71 -9.34 -5.77 4.40
C VAL A 71 -8.08 -4.96 4.09
N ASP A 72 -7.15 -5.57 3.35
CA ASP A 72 -5.85 -5.00 2.97
C ASP A 72 -5.98 -3.57 2.43
N GLY A 73 -5.12 -2.68 2.94
CA GLY A 73 -5.05 -1.30 2.48
C GLY A 73 -4.54 -1.16 1.06
N GLY A 74 -3.76 -2.13 0.58
CA GLY A 74 -3.23 -2.16 -0.78
C GLY A 74 -4.29 -2.21 -1.88
N ILE A 75 -5.56 -2.50 -1.56
CA ILE A 75 -6.66 -2.45 -2.54
C ILE A 75 -6.87 -1.03 -3.05
N MET A 76 -6.92 -0.05 -2.16
CA MET A 76 -7.24 1.35 -2.52
C MET A 76 -6.05 2.30 -2.33
N ALA A 77 -5.09 1.97 -1.48
CA ALA A 77 -3.95 2.81 -1.13
C ALA A 77 -2.70 1.94 -0.89
N ASN A 78 -2.20 1.31 -1.95
CA ASN A 78 -1.01 0.43 -1.89
C ASN A 78 0.28 1.21 -1.59
N TYR A 79 0.33 2.48 -1.97
CA TYR A 79 1.47 3.34 -1.73
C TYR A 79 1.01 4.72 -1.23
N PRO A 80 0.65 4.84 0.06
CA PRO A 80 0.01 6.04 0.60
C PRO A 80 1.02 7.13 0.99
N ILE A 81 1.99 7.47 0.12
CA ILE A 81 3.05 8.43 0.40
C ILE A 81 2.51 9.83 0.75
N THR A 82 1.33 10.16 0.22
CA THR A 82 0.68 11.46 0.44
C THR A 82 0.04 11.61 1.82
N ILE A 83 0.04 10.56 2.64
CA ILE A 83 -0.56 10.58 3.99
C ILE A 83 0.06 11.67 4.90
N PHE A 84 1.31 12.05 4.63
CA PHE A 84 2.05 13.07 5.36
C PHE A 84 2.05 14.44 4.67
N ASP A 85 1.37 14.57 3.55
CA ASP A 85 1.20 15.84 2.83
C ASP A 85 0.05 16.63 3.45
N THR A 86 0.08 17.96 3.31
CA THR A 86 -0.97 18.82 3.85
C THR A 86 -2.07 19.04 2.79
N CYS A 87 -3.29 18.70 3.13
CA CYS A 87 -4.44 19.00 2.29
C CYS A 87 -4.75 20.51 2.30
N LEU A 88 -4.84 21.11 1.11
CA LEU A 88 -5.16 22.53 0.93
C LEU A 88 -6.67 22.79 0.79
N ASP A 89 -7.46 21.74 0.56
CA ASP A 89 -8.92 21.83 0.34
C ASP A 89 -9.74 21.81 1.65
N ASN A 90 -9.10 22.10 2.80
CA ASN A 90 -9.72 22.01 4.13
C ASN A 90 -10.37 20.65 4.45
N CYS A 91 -9.96 19.58 3.78
CA CYS A 91 -10.39 18.23 4.08
C CYS A 91 -9.42 17.58 5.08
N ASN A 92 -9.96 16.83 6.03
CA ASN A 92 -9.15 16.11 7.02
C ASN A 92 -8.66 14.74 6.51
N LYS A 93 -8.73 14.49 5.20
CA LYS A 93 -8.39 13.20 4.58
C LYS A 93 -7.37 13.41 3.45
N PRO A 94 -6.05 13.42 3.74
CA PRO A 94 -5.02 13.66 2.72
C PRO A 94 -5.10 12.71 1.52
N LEU A 95 -5.47 11.45 1.72
CA LEU A 95 -5.59 10.46 0.64
C LEU A 95 -6.75 10.73 -0.35
N SER A 96 -7.68 11.62 0.01
CA SER A 96 -8.82 11.99 -0.84
C SER A 96 -8.76 13.45 -1.29
N CYS A 97 -7.68 14.17 -0.97
CA CYS A 97 -7.51 15.57 -1.28
C CYS A 97 -6.99 15.74 -2.71
N GLU A 98 -7.57 16.68 -3.46
CA GLU A 98 -7.15 16.99 -4.83
C GLU A 98 -5.93 17.92 -4.85
N HIS A 99 -5.86 18.88 -3.92
CA HIS A 99 -4.75 19.82 -3.83
C HIS A 99 -3.91 19.55 -2.57
N LEU A 100 -2.72 19.03 -2.76
CA LEU A 100 -1.79 18.67 -1.69
C LEU A 100 -0.57 19.59 -1.70
N SER A 101 -0.22 20.13 -0.54
CA SER A 101 1.10 20.71 -0.29
C SER A 101 2.06 19.59 0.14
N ARG A 102 3.07 19.37 -0.68
CA ARG A 102 4.03 18.28 -0.50
C ARG A 102 4.87 18.47 0.77
N ASN A 103 4.98 17.40 1.56
CA ASN A 103 5.98 17.32 2.62
C ASN A 103 7.33 16.86 2.04
N ASN A 104 8.29 17.77 1.95
CA ASN A 104 9.62 17.50 1.41
C ASN A 104 10.48 16.59 2.30
N GLN A 105 10.06 16.31 3.54
CA GLN A 105 10.74 15.40 4.46
C GLN A 105 10.23 13.94 4.35
N THR A 106 9.30 13.69 3.43
CA THR A 106 8.77 12.35 3.20
C THR A 106 9.60 11.62 2.15
N LEU A 107 10.11 10.45 2.50
CA LEU A 107 10.77 9.51 1.60
C LEU A 107 9.97 8.22 1.55
N GLY A 108 9.63 7.77 0.35
CA GLY A 108 8.93 6.53 0.12
C GLY A 108 9.84 5.43 -0.43
N ILE A 109 9.52 4.18 -0.12
CA ILE A 109 10.15 3.01 -0.72
C ILE A 109 9.04 2.18 -1.37
N LYS A 110 9.17 1.91 -2.67
CA LYS A 110 8.18 1.17 -3.45
C LYS A 110 8.80 -0.07 -4.06
N LEU A 111 8.26 -1.25 -3.70
CA LEU A 111 8.62 -2.52 -4.29
C LEU A 111 7.73 -2.78 -5.51
N GLU A 112 8.34 -2.98 -6.68
CA GLU A 112 7.62 -3.17 -7.94
C GLU A 112 8.35 -4.13 -8.89
N ARG A 113 7.62 -4.64 -9.89
CA ARG A 113 8.22 -5.39 -10.99
C ARG A 113 9.16 -4.49 -11.81
N PRO A 114 10.29 -5.02 -12.34
CA PRO A 114 11.22 -4.22 -13.15
C PRO A 114 10.53 -3.45 -14.28
N GLU A 115 9.61 -4.09 -15.02
CA GLU A 115 8.89 -3.48 -16.13
C GLU A 115 7.98 -2.35 -15.66
N GLN A 116 7.38 -2.48 -14.48
CA GLN A 116 6.55 -1.43 -13.90
C GLN A 116 7.40 -0.24 -13.43
N ILE A 117 8.59 -0.48 -12.90
CA ILE A 117 9.54 0.59 -12.55
C ILE A 117 9.91 1.40 -13.79
N ILE A 118 10.21 0.73 -14.92
CA ILE A 118 10.51 1.38 -16.19
C ILE A 118 9.30 2.19 -16.67
N ALA A 119 8.11 1.62 -16.63
CA ALA A 119 6.88 2.29 -17.04
C ALA A 119 6.57 3.51 -16.15
N ASP A 120 6.74 3.38 -14.83
CA ASP A 120 6.53 4.47 -13.86
C ASP A 120 7.57 5.61 -14.06
N LEU A 121 8.81 5.28 -14.40
CA LEU A 121 9.87 6.27 -14.66
C LEU A 121 9.74 6.95 -16.03
N SER A 122 9.23 6.26 -17.05
CA SER A 122 9.09 6.79 -18.41
C SER A 122 7.95 7.79 -18.61
N MET A 123 7.23 8.16 -17.55
CA MET A 123 6.19 9.20 -17.52
C MET A 123 4.88 8.86 -18.26
N ASN A 124 4.76 7.70 -18.90
CA ASN A 124 3.58 7.35 -19.70
C ASN A 124 2.38 6.89 -18.86
N GLY A 125 2.53 6.77 -17.53
CA GLY A 125 1.46 6.33 -16.62
C GLY A 125 0.84 4.96 -16.98
N ALA A 126 1.43 4.25 -17.93
CA ALA A 126 0.93 2.97 -18.41
C ALA A 126 1.26 1.82 -17.45
N THR A 127 0.38 0.84 -17.34
CA THR A 127 0.72 -0.42 -16.68
C THR A 127 1.67 -1.20 -17.56
N ALA A 128 2.73 -1.73 -16.98
CA ALA A 128 3.62 -2.60 -17.70
C ALA A 128 2.87 -3.86 -18.20
N PRO A 129 3.16 -4.31 -19.43
CA PRO A 129 2.50 -5.49 -19.99
C PRO A 129 2.77 -6.74 -19.15
N PHE A 130 1.86 -7.68 -19.23
CA PHE A 130 1.95 -9.00 -18.59
C PHE A 130 2.02 -10.09 -19.66
N GLU A 131 2.99 -10.99 -19.54
CA GLU A 131 3.04 -12.17 -20.40
C GLU A 131 2.10 -13.24 -19.85
N ILE A 132 1.08 -13.62 -20.64
CA ILE A 132 0.04 -14.58 -20.25
C ILE A 132 0.16 -15.81 -21.12
N LYS A 133 0.64 -16.93 -20.55
CA LYS A 133 0.74 -18.24 -21.22
C LYS A 133 -0.15 -19.30 -20.56
N GLN A 134 -0.60 -19.07 -19.34
CA GLN A 134 -1.35 -20.05 -18.54
C GLN A 134 -2.52 -19.37 -17.81
N PHE A 135 -3.53 -20.14 -17.45
CA PHE A 135 -4.73 -19.63 -16.79
C PHE A 135 -4.45 -18.94 -15.44
N ASN A 136 -3.50 -19.45 -14.66
CA ASN A 136 -3.10 -18.80 -13.42
C ASN A 136 -2.45 -17.43 -13.64
N GLN A 137 -1.73 -17.25 -14.76
CA GLN A 137 -1.16 -15.95 -15.14
C GLN A 137 -2.25 -14.98 -15.59
N TYR A 138 -3.28 -15.48 -16.27
CA TYR A 138 -4.47 -14.69 -16.64
C TYR A 138 -5.19 -14.15 -15.40
N THR A 139 -5.52 -15.00 -14.43
CA THR A 139 -6.21 -14.57 -13.20
C THR A 139 -5.35 -13.56 -12.41
N TRP A 140 -4.05 -13.78 -12.38
CA TRP A 140 -3.11 -12.87 -11.74
C TRP A 140 -3.01 -11.52 -12.46
N ALA A 141 -2.86 -11.53 -13.79
CA ALA A 141 -2.80 -10.32 -14.61
C ALA A 141 -4.08 -9.49 -14.50
N PHE A 142 -5.26 -10.15 -14.47
CA PHE A 142 -6.54 -9.50 -14.28
C PHE A 142 -6.65 -8.86 -12.89
N GLY A 143 -6.30 -9.59 -11.84
CA GLY A 143 -6.27 -9.06 -10.47
C GLY A 143 -5.32 -7.86 -10.34
N ASN A 144 -4.12 -7.96 -10.92
CA ASN A 144 -3.15 -6.86 -10.93
C ASN A 144 -3.67 -5.64 -11.69
N LEU A 145 -4.33 -5.84 -12.83
CA LEU A 145 -4.93 -4.73 -13.59
C LEU A 145 -5.99 -3.99 -12.78
N LEU A 146 -6.86 -4.70 -12.06
CA LEU A 146 -7.87 -4.09 -11.19
C LEU A 146 -7.20 -3.28 -10.07
N MET A 147 -6.24 -3.88 -9.37
CA MET A 147 -5.51 -3.22 -8.28
C MET A 147 -4.75 -1.98 -8.76
N GLU A 148 -4.04 -2.09 -9.89
CA GLU A 148 -3.34 -0.97 -10.49
C GLU A 148 -4.30 0.15 -10.92
N THR A 149 -5.46 -0.20 -11.47
CA THR A 149 -6.47 0.79 -11.87
C THR A 149 -7.00 1.58 -10.66
N LEU A 150 -7.26 0.90 -9.54
CA LEU A 150 -7.71 1.53 -8.30
C LEU A 150 -6.62 2.44 -7.70
N ASN A 151 -5.36 2.00 -7.74
CA ASN A 151 -4.23 2.73 -7.16
C ASN A 151 -3.67 3.86 -8.05
N ARG A 152 -4.03 3.90 -9.35
CA ARG A 152 -3.50 4.91 -10.29
C ARG A 152 -4.01 6.32 -10.09
N ARG A 153 -5.16 6.48 -9.49
CA ARG A 153 -5.75 7.82 -9.25
C ARG A 153 -4.81 8.78 -8.51
N ASN A 154 -3.79 8.24 -7.82
CA ASN A 154 -2.88 9.01 -6.98
C ASN A 154 -1.42 9.05 -7.48
N LYS A 155 -1.12 8.64 -8.73
CA LYS A 155 0.27 8.66 -9.26
C LYS A 155 0.59 10.03 -9.87
N ASN A 156 1.10 10.94 -9.05
CA ASN A 156 1.64 12.22 -9.50
C ASN A 156 3.15 12.13 -9.80
N GLU A 157 3.64 12.87 -10.81
CA GLU A 157 5.08 13.03 -11.09
C GLU A 157 5.88 13.50 -9.87
N LEU A 158 5.23 14.29 -9.00
CA LEU A 158 5.78 14.79 -7.74
C LEU A 158 6.19 13.67 -6.78
N GLU A 159 5.62 12.47 -6.88
CA GLU A 159 5.94 11.34 -6.01
C GLU A 159 7.24 10.66 -6.42
N LYS A 160 7.59 10.68 -7.71
CA LYS A 160 8.81 10.04 -8.25
C LYS A 160 10.08 10.63 -7.62
N GLY A 161 10.11 11.94 -7.40
CA GLY A 161 11.26 12.63 -6.81
C GLY A 161 11.52 12.33 -5.33
N ARG A 162 10.62 11.62 -4.66
CA ARG A 162 10.76 11.21 -3.24
C ARG A 162 10.53 9.72 -3.03
N THR A 163 10.65 8.93 -4.11
CA THR A 163 10.43 7.47 -4.06
C THR A 163 11.68 6.71 -4.49
N ILE A 164 12.13 5.82 -3.64
CA ILE A 164 13.12 4.80 -3.97
C ILE A 164 12.36 3.61 -4.56
N PHE A 165 12.60 3.30 -5.83
CA PHE A 165 12.04 2.12 -6.48
C PHE A 165 12.96 0.93 -6.26
N VAL A 166 12.39 -0.18 -5.78
CA VAL A 166 13.10 -1.43 -5.53
C VAL A 166 12.48 -2.51 -6.39
N SER A 167 13.29 -3.21 -7.18
CA SER A 167 12.83 -4.33 -7.98
C SER A 167 12.49 -5.54 -7.11
N ASP A 168 11.33 -6.16 -7.37
CA ASP A 168 10.94 -7.44 -6.76
C ASP A 168 11.70 -8.64 -7.37
N GLY A 169 12.47 -8.42 -8.44
CA GLY A 169 13.23 -9.47 -9.13
C GLY A 169 12.35 -10.56 -9.74
N HIS A 170 11.11 -10.25 -10.11
CA HIS A 170 10.09 -11.20 -10.59
C HIS A 170 9.74 -12.29 -9.56
N LEU A 171 10.00 -12.04 -8.28
CA LEU A 171 9.58 -12.96 -7.24
C LEU A 171 8.06 -12.97 -7.13
N SER A 172 7.47 -14.16 -7.20
CA SER A 172 6.04 -14.30 -7.03
C SER A 172 5.61 -13.81 -5.64
N PRO A 173 4.60 -12.93 -5.53
CA PRO A 173 4.10 -12.41 -4.26
C PRO A 173 3.34 -13.45 -3.43
N ARG A 174 3.61 -14.71 -3.62
CA ARG A 174 2.99 -15.79 -2.83
C ARG A 174 3.43 -15.68 -1.37
N VAL A 175 2.48 -15.89 -0.48
CA VAL A 175 2.74 -16.03 0.97
C VAL A 175 3.51 -17.32 1.21
N ARG A 176 4.82 -17.23 1.21
CA ARG A 176 5.74 -18.36 1.44
C ARG A 176 7.05 -17.89 2.08
N LYS A 177 7.75 -18.82 2.68
CA LYS A 177 9.10 -18.52 3.19
C LYS A 177 10.06 -18.32 2.00
N LEU A 178 10.68 -17.18 1.93
CA LEU A 178 11.70 -16.88 0.93
C LEU A 178 12.98 -17.70 1.19
N LYS A 179 13.56 -18.24 0.12
CA LYS A 179 14.88 -18.89 0.15
C LYS A 179 15.97 -17.85 0.36
N LYS A 180 17.14 -18.29 0.85
CA LYS A 180 18.27 -17.37 1.10
C LYS A 180 18.64 -16.56 -0.15
N LYS A 181 18.79 -17.19 -1.31
CA LYS A 181 19.10 -16.51 -2.57
C LYS A 181 18.07 -15.43 -2.95
N GLU A 182 16.78 -15.66 -2.69
CA GLU A 182 15.72 -14.71 -2.98
C GLU A 182 15.80 -13.49 -2.03
N LYS A 183 16.15 -13.72 -0.77
CA LYS A 183 16.40 -12.64 0.18
C LYS A 183 17.62 -11.81 -0.19
N ASP A 184 18.72 -12.47 -0.56
CA ASP A 184 19.95 -11.83 -0.96
C ASP A 184 19.72 -10.97 -2.24
N LEU A 185 18.93 -11.47 -3.20
CA LEU A 185 18.49 -10.72 -4.38
C LEU A 185 17.70 -9.45 -4.00
N LEU A 186 16.70 -9.57 -3.12
CA LEU A 186 15.90 -8.41 -2.71
C LEU A 186 16.74 -7.38 -1.95
N ILE A 187 17.68 -7.81 -1.13
CA ILE A 187 18.62 -6.92 -0.43
C ILE A 187 19.48 -6.17 -1.46
N GLN A 188 20.03 -6.89 -2.45
CA GLN A 188 20.85 -6.28 -3.50
C GLN A 188 20.05 -5.27 -4.33
N ASN A 189 18.81 -5.62 -4.73
CA ASN A 189 17.91 -4.70 -5.44
C ASN A 189 17.57 -3.46 -4.60
N GLY A 190 17.45 -3.61 -3.29
CA GLY A 190 17.26 -2.49 -2.36
C GLY A 190 18.46 -1.54 -2.33
N ILE A 191 19.69 -2.09 -2.26
CA ILE A 191 20.93 -1.32 -2.30
C ILE A 191 21.04 -0.57 -3.63
N GLU A 192 20.76 -1.24 -4.74
CA GLU A 192 20.80 -0.65 -6.08
C GLU A 192 19.77 0.48 -6.22
N GLY A 193 18.52 0.24 -5.82
CA GLY A 193 17.46 1.26 -5.86
C GLY A 193 17.81 2.51 -5.03
N ALA A 194 18.35 2.31 -3.83
CA ALA A 194 18.82 3.41 -3.00
C ALA A 194 20.01 4.16 -3.65
N SER A 195 20.98 3.44 -4.21
CA SER A 195 22.13 4.04 -4.88
C SER A 195 21.71 4.88 -6.09
N ILE A 196 20.76 4.38 -6.90
CA ILE A 196 20.22 5.13 -8.04
C ILE A 196 19.51 6.40 -7.58
N PHE A 197 18.76 6.34 -6.49
CA PHE A 197 18.03 7.48 -5.95
C PHE A 197 18.99 8.57 -5.44
N PHE A 198 19.94 8.23 -4.60
CA PHE A 198 20.85 9.19 -3.97
C PHE A 198 21.97 9.69 -4.91
N ASN A 199 22.32 8.97 -5.98
CA ASN A 199 23.29 9.45 -6.97
C ASN A 199 22.65 10.37 -8.03
N LYS A 200 21.33 10.52 -8.07
CA LYS A 200 20.63 11.50 -8.92
C LYS A 200 20.49 12.88 -8.27
N THR A 201 20.79 12.97 -6.98
CA THR A 201 20.83 14.22 -6.20
C THR A 201 22.24 14.74 -6.08
#